data_5f258906662521ee148159f72808d362
#
_entry.id   5f258906662521ee148159f72808d362
#
_cell.length_a   1.000
_cell.length_b   1.000
_cell.length_c   1.000
_cell.angle_alpha   90.00
_cell.angle_beta   90.00
_cell.angle_gamma   90.00
#
_symmetry.space_group_name_H-M   'P 1'
#
loop_
_entity.id
_entity.type
_entity.pdbx_description
1 polymer ?
#
loop_
_entity_poly.entity_id
_entity_poly.type
_entity_poly.pdbx_seq_one_letter_code
_entity_poly.pdbx_strand_id
1 'polypeptide(L)'
;LIMIPILVGLVLMIVKLSNMLRKHRDRQDMEEATQFAEYLSTLTGQEASEALAKRKAALDYNLTHHELSGEQQPADKKGLVGNIETEGYINFIARKKKAQKRPNIDPQLSKLILWYFGCSALWLLFGTTIGEYVGIKFVAPDADHISWLSFGRLRPVHTNAVFWGWASLGMLGLGYYIVPMVSNTALASIKKGWYALYLINAAVILGTIFLMAGINNGGGEYREYIWPVMVLFGIGLILTLINFIQTIGKRQTKEIYISNWYIVSAIMFALTITVVAYVPIWQDGLGETIIQGYYMHQGVGMWFMLFTLGIVY
;
A
#
# COMPACT_ATOMS: atom_id res chain seq x y z
N LEU A 1 20.51 -13.06 21.19
CA LEU A 1 21.41 -13.94 20.39
C LEU A 1 20.69 -14.67 19.26
N ILE A 2 19.43 -15.10 19.42
CA ILE A 2 18.62 -15.80 18.40
C ILE A 2 18.22 -14.86 17.22
N MET A 3 18.06 -13.57 17.47
CA MET A 3 17.68 -12.58 16.46
C MET A 3 18.74 -12.36 15.37
N ILE A 4 20.03 -12.46 15.70
CA ILE A 4 21.12 -12.20 14.75
C ILE A 4 21.07 -13.17 13.57
N PRO A 5 20.97 -14.50 13.75
CA PRO A 5 20.86 -15.43 12.63
C PRO A 5 19.58 -15.26 11.82
N ILE A 6 18.47 -14.86 12.44
CA ILE A 6 17.21 -14.56 11.73
C ILE A 6 17.37 -13.33 10.83
N LEU A 7 17.95 -12.24 11.36
CA LEU A 7 18.26 -11.03 10.59
C LEU A 7 19.22 -11.32 9.43
N VAL A 8 20.27 -12.07 9.69
CA VAL A 8 21.23 -12.48 8.66
C VAL A 8 20.53 -13.33 7.60
N GLY A 9 19.71 -14.29 8.01
CA GLY A 9 18.91 -15.12 7.10
C GLY A 9 17.96 -14.30 6.23
N LEU A 10 17.28 -13.30 6.80
CA LEU A 10 16.38 -12.41 6.08
C LEU A 10 17.15 -11.56 5.06
N VAL A 11 18.28 -10.96 5.44
CA VAL A 11 19.13 -10.20 4.52
C VAL A 11 19.63 -11.06 3.37
N LEU A 12 20.11 -12.28 3.66
CA LEU A 12 20.56 -13.22 2.63
C LEU A 12 19.42 -13.63 1.70
N MET A 13 18.21 -13.83 2.23
CA MET A 13 17.02 -14.13 1.43
C MET A 13 16.65 -12.98 0.52
N ILE A 14 16.65 -11.74 1.02
CA ILE A 14 16.39 -10.53 0.22
C ILE A 14 17.42 -10.36 -0.90
N VAL A 15 18.70 -10.52 -0.59
CA VAL A 15 19.79 -10.45 -1.59
C VAL A 15 19.61 -11.54 -2.66
N LYS A 16 19.32 -12.77 -2.23
CA LYS A 16 19.10 -13.90 -3.15
C LYS A 16 17.88 -13.65 -4.06
N LEU A 17 16.78 -13.19 -3.49
CA LEU A 17 15.56 -12.84 -4.25
C LEU A 17 15.82 -11.71 -5.24
N SER A 18 16.49 -10.64 -4.81
CA SER A 18 16.87 -9.52 -5.67
C SER A 18 17.74 -9.98 -6.85
N ASN A 19 18.73 -10.83 -6.60
CA ASN A 19 19.57 -11.39 -7.65
C ASN A 19 18.80 -12.31 -8.60
N MET A 20 17.85 -13.10 -8.10
CA MET A 20 16.98 -13.94 -8.94
C MET A 20 16.09 -13.07 -9.84
N LEU A 21 15.47 -12.02 -9.29
CA LEU A 21 14.62 -11.09 -10.05
C LEU A 21 15.44 -10.35 -11.12
N ARG A 22 16.67 -9.92 -10.78
CA ARG A 22 17.58 -9.31 -11.77
C ARG A 22 17.90 -10.27 -12.90
N LYS A 23 18.32 -11.51 -12.61
CA LYS A 23 18.61 -12.54 -13.62
C LYS A 23 17.40 -12.89 -14.48
N HIS A 24 16.21 -12.90 -13.89
CA HIS A 24 14.98 -13.16 -14.65
C HIS A 24 14.69 -12.02 -15.63
N ARG A 25 14.84 -10.77 -15.18
CA ARG A 25 14.67 -9.59 -16.04
C ARG A 25 15.70 -9.57 -17.18
N ASP A 26 16.99 -9.77 -16.84
CA ASP A 26 18.07 -9.79 -17.85
C ASP A 26 17.83 -10.88 -18.89
N ARG A 27 17.26 -12.03 -18.51
CA ARG A 27 16.89 -13.10 -19.44
C ARG A 27 15.73 -12.68 -20.35
N GLN A 28 14.69 -12.05 -19.79
CA GLN A 28 13.57 -11.54 -20.59
C GLN A 28 14.02 -10.46 -21.57
N ASP A 29 14.88 -9.53 -21.15
CA ASP A 29 15.42 -8.49 -22.00
C ASP A 29 16.27 -9.09 -23.15
N MET A 30 17.03 -10.15 -22.87
CA MET A 30 17.79 -10.87 -23.90
C MET A 30 16.88 -11.64 -24.88
N GLU A 31 15.83 -12.31 -24.39
CA GLU A 31 14.86 -13.00 -25.22
C GLU A 31 14.12 -12.02 -26.15
N GLU A 32 13.68 -10.86 -25.62
CA GLU A 32 13.06 -9.80 -26.43
C GLU A 32 14.03 -9.24 -27.48
N ALA A 33 15.29 -9.01 -27.08
CA ALA A 33 16.32 -8.54 -28.03
C ALA A 33 16.59 -9.54 -29.13
N THR A 34 16.64 -10.85 -28.82
CA THR A 34 16.86 -11.92 -29.80
C THR A 34 15.68 -12.04 -30.77
N GLN A 35 14.43 -12.02 -30.24
CA GLN A 35 13.24 -12.06 -31.10
C GLN A 35 13.15 -10.84 -32.02
N PHE A 36 13.56 -9.66 -31.52
CA PHE A 36 13.60 -8.48 -32.35
C PHE A 36 14.70 -8.52 -33.40
N ALA A 37 15.86 -9.08 -33.07
CA ALA A 37 16.94 -9.27 -34.03
C ALA A 37 16.54 -10.27 -35.14
N GLU A 38 15.87 -11.37 -34.78
CA GLU A 38 15.30 -12.32 -35.76
C GLU A 38 14.26 -11.63 -36.64
N TYR A 39 13.37 -10.83 -36.08
CA TYR A 39 12.40 -10.05 -36.85
C TYR A 39 13.09 -9.09 -37.82
N LEU A 40 14.13 -8.36 -37.39
CA LEU A 40 14.89 -7.47 -38.27
C LEU A 40 15.58 -8.22 -39.42
N SER A 41 16.02 -9.44 -39.20
CA SER A 41 16.66 -10.26 -40.24
C SER A 41 15.70 -10.70 -41.37
N THR A 42 14.37 -10.63 -41.10
CA THR A 42 13.33 -10.95 -42.12
C THR A 42 12.91 -9.75 -42.96
N LEU A 43 13.37 -8.54 -42.60
CA LEU A 43 12.98 -7.29 -43.25
C LEU A 43 14.03 -6.84 -44.28
N THR A 44 13.59 -6.09 -45.29
CA THR A 44 14.49 -5.38 -46.20
C THR A 44 15.22 -4.24 -45.50
N GLY A 45 16.37 -3.80 -46.03
CA GLY A 45 17.20 -2.80 -45.36
C GLY A 45 16.45 -1.49 -44.95
N GLN A 46 15.49 -1.08 -45.79
CA GLN A 46 14.68 0.12 -45.52
C GLN A 46 13.64 -0.14 -44.42
N GLU A 47 12.92 -1.25 -44.49
CA GLU A 47 11.94 -1.68 -43.49
C GLU A 47 12.60 -1.93 -42.12
N ALA A 48 13.80 -2.50 -42.12
CA ALA A 48 14.59 -2.72 -40.91
C ALA A 48 14.99 -1.38 -40.23
N SER A 49 15.36 -0.36 -41.02
CA SER A 49 15.68 0.96 -40.49
C SER A 49 14.47 1.66 -39.91
N GLU A 50 13.30 1.54 -40.53
CA GLU A 50 12.03 2.06 -40.02
C GLU A 50 11.59 1.35 -38.73
N ALA A 51 11.74 0.02 -38.66
CA ALA A 51 11.43 -0.76 -37.46
C ALA A 51 12.33 -0.38 -36.26
N LEU A 52 13.63 -0.16 -36.53
CA LEU A 52 14.59 0.34 -35.55
C LEU A 52 14.24 1.74 -35.07
N ALA A 53 13.92 2.65 -35.97
CA ALA A 53 13.52 4.02 -35.63
C ALA A 53 12.23 4.04 -34.80
N LYS A 54 11.24 3.22 -35.18
CA LYS A 54 9.99 3.06 -34.43
C LYS A 54 10.19 2.48 -33.02
N ARG A 55 11.09 1.48 -32.88
CA ARG A 55 11.42 0.93 -31.55
C ARG A 55 12.16 1.97 -30.69
N LYS A 56 13.10 2.70 -31.27
CA LYS A 56 13.82 3.79 -30.57
C LYS A 56 12.86 4.88 -30.12
N ALA A 57 11.98 5.35 -30.99
CA ALA A 57 10.96 6.34 -30.64
C ALA A 57 10.01 5.84 -29.52
N ALA A 58 9.63 4.56 -29.55
CA ALA A 58 8.81 3.96 -28.48
C ALA A 58 9.54 3.87 -27.13
N LEU A 59 10.86 3.59 -27.16
CA LEU A 59 11.69 3.58 -25.95
C LEU A 59 11.86 5.00 -25.40
N ASP A 60 12.15 5.98 -26.26
CA ASP A 60 12.29 7.39 -25.88
C ASP A 60 10.96 7.94 -25.35
N TYR A 61 9.83 7.59 -25.97
CA TYR A 61 8.51 7.92 -25.48
C TYR A 61 8.25 7.34 -24.09
N ASN A 62 8.56 6.07 -23.87
CA ASN A 62 8.39 5.41 -22.57
C ASN A 62 9.30 5.98 -21.47
N LEU A 63 10.47 6.53 -21.83
CA LEU A 63 11.40 7.19 -20.90
C LEU A 63 10.97 8.62 -20.55
N THR A 64 10.29 9.32 -21.46
CA THR A 64 9.94 10.74 -21.28
C THR A 64 8.51 10.97 -20.81
N HIS A 65 7.59 10.02 -21.04
CA HIS A 65 6.19 10.13 -20.64
C HIS A 65 5.95 9.30 -19.37
N HIS A 66 5.91 9.98 -18.24
CA HIS A 66 5.74 9.41 -16.89
C HIS A 66 4.31 9.54 -16.37
N GLU A 67 3.33 9.69 -17.23
CA GLU A 67 1.94 9.80 -16.84
C GLU A 67 1.26 8.43 -16.83
N LEU A 68 0.39 8.23 -15.83
CA LEU A 68 -0.59 7.16 -15.79
C LEU A 68 -1.70 7.43 -16.82
N SER A 69 -1.35 7.53 -18.07
CA SER A 69 -2.32 7.62 -19.16
C SER A 69 -2.54 6.22 -19.70
N GLY A 70 -3.58 5.56 -19.22
CA GLY A 70 -4.12 4.41 -19.91
C GLY A 70 -4.78 4.88 -21.19
N GLU A 71 -4.19 4.66 -22.34
CA GLU A 71 -4.93 4.74 -23.60
C GLU A 71 -6.04 3.69 -23.55
N GLN A 72 -7.31 4.15 -23.49
CA GLN A 72 -8.44 3.27 -23.72
C GLN A 72 -8.33 2.72 -25.13
N GLN A 73 -7.98 1.45 -25.25
CA GLN A 73 -8.01 0.81 -26.56
C GLN A 73 -9.49 0.73 -27.03
N PRO A 74 -9.77 1.02 -28.31
CA PRO A 74 -11.11 0.96 -28.87
C PRO A 74 -11.82 -0.37 -28.64
N ALA A 75 -11.06 -1.46 -28.43
CA ALA A 75 -11.58 -2.79 -28.10
C ALA A 75 -12.29 -2.88 -26.75
N ASP A 76 -11.97 -2.00 -25.78
CA ASP A 76 -12.63 -2.02 -24.47
C ASP A 76 -14.03 -1.39 -24.49
N LYS A 77 -14.39 -0.70 -25.58
CA LYS A 77 -15.73 -0.15 -25.77
C LYS A 77 -16.82 -1.20 -25.97
N LYS A 78 -16.45 -2.44 -26.33
CA LYS A 78 -17.41 -3.50 -26.65
C LYS A 78 -17.76 -4.40 -25.46
N GLY A 79 -17.02 -4.36 -24.34
CA GLY A 79 -17.28 -5.20 -23.19
C GLY A 79 -17.21 -6.71 -23.46
N LEU A 80 -17.55 -7.52 -22.48
CA LEU A 80 -17.59 -9.00 -22.58
C LEU A 80 -18.58 -9.51 -23.66
N VAL A 81 -19.66 -8.78 -23.90
CA VAL A 81 -20.71 -9.15 -24.89
C VAL A 81 -20.25 -8.89 -26.31
N GLY A 82 -19.41 -7.89 -26.55
CA GLY A 82 -18.85 -7.62 -27.88
C GLY A 82 -17.78 -8.60 -28.36
N ASN A 83 -17.36 -9.54 -27.48
CA ASN A 83 -16.49 -10.66 -27.88
C ASN A 83 -17.28 -11.90 -28.35
N ILE A 84 -18.60 -11.86 -28.34
CA ILE A 84 -19.52 -12.92 -28.80
C ILE A 84 -20.00 -12.61 -30.22
N GLU A 85 -19.26 -11.90 -31.01
CA GLU A 85 -19.42 -11.87 -32.44
C GLU A 85 -18.35 -12.78 -33.02
N THR A 86 -18.76 -13.79 -33.74
CA THR A 86 -19.20 -13.82 -35.10
C THR A 86 -19.41 -15.25 -35.58
N GLU A 87 -20.30 -15.45 -36.51
CA GLU A 87 -20.37 -16.59 -37.41
C GLU A 87 -20.34 -17.97 -36.77
N GLY A 88 -21.22 -18.21 -35.80
CA GLY A 88 -21.63 -19.56 -35.39
C GLY A 88 -20.63 -20.38 -34.56
N TYR A 89 -19.49 -19.83 -34.19
CA TYR A 89 -18.53 -20.48 -33.29
C TYR A 89 -18.44 -19.74 -31.96
N ILE A 90 -19.05 -20.29 -30.93
CA ILE A 90 -18.80 -19.89 -29.55
C ILE A 90 -17.42 -20.42 -29.18
N ASN A 91 -16.40 -19.58 -29.22
CA ASN A 91 -15.11 -19.86 -28.59
C ASN A 91 -15.30 -19.84 -27.07
N PHE A 92 -15.55 -21.00 -26.45
CA PHE A 92 -15.66 -21.16 -25.01
C PHE A 92 -14.41 -20.80 -24.22
N ILE A 93 -13.29 -20.65 -24.90
CA ILE A 93 -12.04 -20.17 -24.30
C ILE A 93 -11.80 -18.77 -24.88
N ALA A 94 -12.17 -17.76 -24.11
CA ALA A 94 -11.72 -16.40 -24.42
C ALA A 94 -10.19 -16.44 -24.59
N ARG A 95 -9.70 -16.16 -25.80
CA ARG A 95 -8.25 -15.98 -26.00
C ARG A 95 -7.84 -14.95 -24.98
N LYS A 96 -6.90 -15.28 -24.06
CA LYS A 96 -6.28 -14.30 -23.19
C LYS A 96 -5.87 -13.13 -24.07
N LYS A 97 -6.56 -11.99 -23.94
CA LYS A 97 -6.12 -10.76 -24.60
C LYS A 97 -4.65 -10.60 -24.23
N LYS A 98 -3.79 -10.34 -25.22
CA LYS A 98 -2.39 -9.98 -24.92
C LYS A 98 -2.45 -8.94 -23.80
N ALA A 99 -1.69 -9.16 -22.74
CA ALA A 99 -1.73 -8.28 -21.57
C ALA A 99 -1.65 -6.83 -22.06
N GLN A 100 -2.65 -6.04 -21.73
CA GLN A 100 -2.65 -4.62 -22.06
C GLN A 100 -1.34 -4.02 -21.56
N LYS A 101 -0.72 -3.18 -22.37
CA LYS A 101 0.48 -2.46 -21.97
C LYS A 101 0.18 -1.79 -20.64
N ARG A 102 0.88 -2.18 -19.56
CA ARG A 102 0.66 -1.58 -18.25
C ARG A 102 0.87 -0.08 -18.35
N PRO A 103 -0.01 0.75 -17.80
CA PRO A 103 0.21 2.19 -17.80
C PRO A 103 1.54 2.50 -17.12
N ASN A 104 2.31 3.42 -17.69
CA ASN A 104 3.55 3.89 -17.07
C ASN A 104 3.21 4.58 -15.76
N ILE A 105 3.83 4.12 -14.67
CA ILE A 105 3.68 4.74 -13.36
C ILE A 105 4.67 5.90 -13.30
N ASP A 106 4.19 7.08 -12.92
CA ASP A 106 5.03 8.23 -12.63
C ASP A 106 6.14 7.84 -11.64
N PRO A 107 7.43 8.08 -11.98
CA PRO A 107 8.53 7.78 -11.07
C PRO A 107 8.41 8.43 -9.70
N GLN A 108 7.82 9.63 -9.62
CA GLN A 108 7.60 10.30 -8.32
C GLN A 108 6.55 9.57 -7.50
N LEU A 109 5.48 9.07 -8.15
CA LEU A 109 4.48 8.22 -7.50
C LEU A 109 5.09 6.89 -7.07
N SER A 110 5.85 6.24 -7.94
CA SER A 110 6.56 5.01 -7.62
C SER A 110 7.49 5.18 -6.41
N LYS A 111 8.25 6.28 -6.36
CA LYS A 111 9.09 6.63 -5.21
C LYS A 111 8.28 6.78 -3.93
N LEU A 112 7.15 7.48 -3.98
CA LEU A 112 6.26 7.65 -2.83
C LEU A 112 5.75 6.30 -2.32
N ILE A 113 5.24 5.44 -3.21
CA ILE A 113 4.73 4.10 -2.88
C ILE A 113 5.82 3.25 -2.22
N LEU A 114 7.03 3.25 -2.80
CA LEU A 114 8.18 2.51 -2.24
C LEU A 114 8.55 3.00 -0.83
N TRP A 115 8.43 4.30 -0.56
CA TRP A 115 8.65 4.82 0.79
C TRP A 115 7.55 4.39 1.78
N TYR A 116 6.28 4.33 1.35
CA TYR A 116 5.22 3.76 2.19
C TYR A 116 5.53 2.30 2.54
N PHE A 117 5.94 1.49 1.57
CA PHE A 117 6.32 0.09 1.82
C PHE A 117 7.61 -0.04 2.65
N GLY A 118 8.59 0.81 2.43
CA GLY A 118 9.82 0.84 3.22
C GLY A 118 9.54 1.15 4.70
N CYS A 119 8.73 2.18 4.97
CA CYS A 119 8.30 2.50 6.33
C CYS A 119 7.45 1.38 6.93
N SER A 120 6.53 0.81 6.16
CA SER A 120 5.72 -0.33 6.59
C SER A 120 6.59 -1.52 6.99
N ALA A 121 7.55 -1.91 6.16
CA ALA A 121 8.49 -2.99 6.44
C ALA A 121 9.35 -2.73 7.69
N LEU A 122 9.79 -1.48 7.88
CA LEU A 122 10.52 -1.06 9.08
C LEU A 122 9.66 -1.24 10.34
N TRP A 123 8.40 -0.81 10.29
CA TRP A 123 7.47 -0.98 11.41
C TRP A 123 7.12 -2.44 11.67
N LEU A 124 7.05 -3.28 10.63
CA LEU A 124 6.89 -4.73 10.79
C LEU A 124 8.08 -5.31 11.54
N LEU A 125 9.29 -5.01 11.09
CA LEU A 125 10.52 -5.49 11.73
C LEU A 125 10.60 -5.03 13.19
N PHE A 126 10.38 -3.74 13.45
CA PHE A 126 10.38 -3.18 14.79
C PHE A 126 9.28 -3.83 15.67
N GLY A 127 8.05 -3.85 15.17
CA GLY A 127 6.91 -4.38 15.92
C GLY A 127 7.08 -5.86 16.27
N THR A 128 7.53 -6.69 15.32
CA THR A 128 7.77 -8.13 15.57
C THR A 128 8.93 -8.36 16.54
N THR A 129 9.99 -7.56 16.46
CA THR A 129 11.12 -7.62 17.43
C THR A 129 10.64 -7.29 18.85
N ILE A 130 9.83 -6.26 19.01
CA ILE A 130 9.21 -5.93 20.31
C ILE A 130 8.28 -7.06 20.76
N GLY A 131 7.49 -7.65 19.85
CA GLY A 131 6.62 -8.78 20.14
C GLY A 131 7.35 -10.01 20.64
N GLU A 132 8.49 -10.34 20.03
CA GLU A 132 9.38 -11.43 20.51
C GLU A 132 9.87 -11.14 21.93
N TYR A 133 10.32 -9.92 22.18
CA TYR A 133 10.78 -9.53 23.51
C TYR A 133 9.65 -9.52 24.56
N VAL A 134 8.45 -9.10 24.18
CA VAL A 134 7.23 -9.23 25.03
C VAL A 134 6.95 -10.70 25.37
N GLY A 135 7.13 -11.61 24.39
CA GLY A 135 7.01 -13.06 24.62
C GLY A 135 8.02 -13.59 25.64
N ILE A 136 9.28 -13.12 25.58
CA ILE A 136 10.30 -13.46 26.58
C ILE A 136 9.88 -12.95 27.98
N LYS A 137 9.41 -11.71 28.07
CA LYS A 137 8.93 -11.12 29.32
C LYS A 137 7.68 -11.79 29.89
N PHE A 138 6.87 -12.39 29.06
CA PHE A 138 5.72 -13.18 29.51
C PHE A 138 6.15 -14.42 30.29
N VAL A 139 7.25 -15.05 29.87
CA VAL A 139 7.82 -16.26 30.52
C VAL A 139 8.79 -15.90 31.65
N ALA A 140 9.57 -14.83 31.47
CA ALA A 140 10.58 -14.34 32.41
C ALA A 140 10.39 -12.82 32.63
N PRO A 141 9.46 -12.42 33.51
CA PRO A 141 9.14 -10.99 33.73
C PRO A 141 10.36 -10.15 34.13
N ASP A 142 11.31 -10.76 34.85
CA ASP A 142 12.52 -10.13 35.38
C ASP A 142 13.74 -10.31 34.45
N ALA A 143 13.52 -10.60 33.16
CA ALA A 143 14.61 -10.72 32.18
C ALA A 143 15.51 -9.48 32.09
N ASP A 144 14.99 -8.33 32.47
CA ASP A 144 15.71 -7.09 32.72
C ASP A 144 14.99 -6.28 33.84
N HIS A 145 15.66 -5.26 34.35
CA HIS A 145 15.09 -4.35 35.36
C HIS A 145 14.83 -2.95 34.76
N ILE A 146 14.62 -2.85 33.47
CA ILE A 146 14.45 -1.58 32.75
C ILE A 146 12.96 -1.25 32.68
N SER A 147 12.52 -0.18 33.38
CA SER A 147 11.12 0.20 33.45
C SER A 147 10.47 0.51 32.09
N TRP A 148 11.24 1.04 31.15
CA TRP A 148 10.80 1.35 29.78
C TRP A 148 10.47 0.09 28.98
N LEU A 149 11.09 -1.03 29.33
CA LEU A 149 10.94 -2.32 28.65
C LEU A 149 10.01 -3.26 29.44
N SER A 150 9.21 -2.75 30.37
CA SER A 150 8.23 -3.57 31.07
C SER A 150 7.17 -4.13 30.10
N PHE A 151 6.64 -5.32 30.41
CA PHE A 151 5.61 -5.99 29.60
C PHE A 151 4.41 -5.06 29.30
N GLY A 152 3.92 -4.36 30.35
CA GLY A 152 2.76 -3.47 30.21
C GLY A 152 3.00 -2.28 29.29
N ARG A 153 4.26 -1.85 29.08
CA ARG A 153 4.62 -0.78 28.15
C ARG A 153 4.90 -1.30 26.75
N LEU A 154 5.57 -2.44 26.65
CA LEU A 154 5.96 -2.99 25.35
C LEU A 154 4.82 -3.70 24.61
N ARG A 155 3.86 -4.32 25.32
CA ARG A 155 2.70 -4.93 24.68
C ARG A 155 1.94 -3.94 23.79
N PRO A 156 1.51 -2.76 24.29
CA PRO A 156 0.87 -1.77 23.42
C PRO A 156 1.81 -1.19 22.35
N VAL A 157 3.12 -1.11 22.60
CA VAL A 157 4.08 -0.71 21.55
C VAL A 157 4.06 -1.71 20.41
N HIS A 158 4.13 -3.02 20.71
CA HIS A 158 4.04 -4.06 19.70
C HIS A 158 2.75 -3.97 18.89
N THR A 159 1.61 -3.96 19.54
CA THR A 159 0.31 -3.98 18.86
C THR A 159 0.08 -2.72 18.02
N ASN A 160 0.43 -1.54 18.51
CA ASN A 160 0.25 -0.30 17.78
C ASN A 160 1.27 -0.12 16.63
N ALA A 161 2.53 -0.55 16.80
CA ALA A 161 3.52 -0.53 15.73
C ALA A 161 3.10 -1.42 14.55
N VAL A 162 2.54 -2.60 14.86
CA VAL A 162 2.04 -3.54 13.85
C VAL A 162 0.75 -2.99 13.21
N PHE A 163 -0.18 -2.49 14.00
CA PHE A 163 -1.48 -2.04 13.51
C PHE A 163 -1.39 -0.69 12.76
N TRP A 164 -0.88 0.35 13.42
CA TRP A 164 -0.83 1.69 12.84
C TRP A 164 0.40 1.95 11.98
N GLY A 165 1.52 1.32 12.32
CA GLY A 165 2.77 1.46 11.56
C GLY A 165 2.80 0.55 10.34
N TRP A 166 2.89 -0.77 10.53
CA TRP A 166 3.06 -1.71 9.42
C TRP A 166 1.83 -1.78 8.52
N ALA A 167 0.73 -2.27 9.06
CA ALA A 167 -0.41 -2.64 8.22
C ALA A 167 -1.08 -1.41 7.60
N SER A 168 -1.23 -0.31 8.35
CA SER A 168 -1.84 0.91 7.82
C SER A 168 -0.98 1.55 6.72
N LEU A 169 0.35 1.65 6.91
CA LEU A 169 1.22 2.21 5.86
C LEU A 169 1.30 1.30 4.63
N GLY A 170 1.31 -0.02 4.81
CA GLY A 170 1.28 -0.97 3.69
C GLY A 170 0.01 -0.84 2.86
N MET A 171 -1.16 -0.79 3.51
CA MET A 171 -2.44 -0.58 2.85
C MET A 171 -2.50 0.78 2.14
N LEU A 172 -2.07 1.86 2.80
CA LEU A 172 -2.04 3.19 2.20
C LEU A 172 -1.12 3.22 0.97
N GLY A 173 0.05 2.57 1.03
CA GLY A 173 0.95 2.42 -0.12
C GLY A 173 0.27 1.74 -1.32
N LEU A 174 -0.49 0.67 -1.07
CA LEU A 174 -1.32 0.02 -2.09
C LEU A 174 -2.45 0.93 -2.58
N GLY A 175 -3.09 1.69 -1.69
CA GLY A 175 -4.09 2.67 -2.07
C GLY A 175 -3.55 3.75 -3.00
N TYR A 176 -2.35 4.27 -2.73
CA TYR A 176 -1.65 5.22 -3.62
C TYR A 176 -1.32 4.63 -5.00
N TYR A 177 -1.17 3.31 -5.10
CA TYR A 177 -1.03 2.62 -6.37
C TYR A 177 -2.38 2.41 -7.06
N ILE A 178 -3.35 1.82 -6.36
CA ILE A 178 -4.61 1.35 -6.94
C ILE A 178 -5.51 2.51 -7.37
N VAL A 179 -5.70 3.53 -6.51
CA VAL A 179 -6.64 4.62 -6.78
C VAL A 179 -6.35 5.35 -8.10
N PRO A 180 -5.11 5.79 -8.41
CA PRO A 180 -4.79 6.36 -9.71
C PRO A 180 -4.96 5.35 -10.85
N MET A 181 -4.56 4.10 -10.64
CA MET A 181 -4.61 3.04 -11.67
C MET A 181 -6.04 2.75 -12.12
N VAL A 182 -6.94 2.47 -11.19
CA VAL A 182 -8.33 2.15 -11.53
C VAL A 182 -9.14 3.38 -11.95
N SER A 183 -8.67 4.57 -11.62
CA SER A 183 -9.24 5.85 -12.09
C SER A 183 -8.68 6.28 -13.44
N ASN A 184 -7.68 5.57 -13.95
CA ASN A 184 -6.95 5.89 -15.18
C ASN A 184 -6.52 7.36 -15.24
N THR A 185 -5.91 7.86 -14.16
CA THR A 185 -5.47 9.26 -14.05
C THR A 185 -4.28 9.38 -13.11
N ALA A 186 -3.50 10.45 -13.26
CA ALA A 186 -2.40 10.75 -12.35
C ALA A 186 -2.92 11.09 -10.94
N LEU A 187 -2.12 10.79 -9.91
CA LEU A 187 -2.43 11.19 -8.54
C LEU A 187 -2.58 12.71 -8.44
N ALA A 188 -3.62 13.19 -7.78
CA ALA A 188 -3.93 14.62 -7.70
C ALA A 188 -2.79 15.47 -7.11
N SER A 189 -2.05 14.92 -6.12
CA SER A 189 -0.93 15.61 -5.50
C SER A 189 0.07 14.65 -4.84
N ILE A 190 1.26 14.56 -5.40
CA ILE A 190 2.38 13.83 -4.80
C ILE A 190 2.79 14.45 -3.45
N LYS A 191 2.77 15.80 -3.34
CA LYS A 191 3.14 16.50 -2.10
C LYS A 191 2.24 16.12 -0.93
N LYS A 192 0.92 16.03 -1.12
CA LYS A 192 0.00 15.57 -0.07
C LYS A 192 0.31 14.15 0.37
N GLY A 193 0.69 13.28 -0.55
CA GLY A 193 1.12 11.92 -0.24
C GLY A 193 2.33 11.89 0.69
N TRP A 194 3.34 12.72 0.42
CA TRP A 194 4.52 12.85 1.29
C TRP A 194 4.20 13.41 2.66
N TYR A 195 3.38 14.47 2.74
CA TYR A 195 2.97 15.02 4.03
C TYR A 195 2.18 14.00 4.85
N ALA A 196 1.28 13.24 4.24
CA ALA A 196 0.56 12.18 4.90
C ALA A 196 1.51 11.09 5.45
N LEU A 197 2.49 10.66 4.65
CA LEU A 197 3.51 9.71 5.08
C LEU A 197 4.29 10.21 6.31
N TYR A 198 4.74 11.46 6.29
CA TYR A 198 5.50 12.04 7.39
C TYR A 198 4.66 12.15 8.67
N LEU A 199 3.42 12.62 8.56
CA LEU A 199 2.52 12.78 9.70
C LEU A 199 2.16 11.44 10.34
N ILE A 200 1.86 10.44 9.53
CA ILE A 200 1.55 9.09 10.03
C ILE A 200 2.76 8.47 10.72
N ASN A 201 3.96 8.54 10.10
CA ASN A 201 5.16 8.04 10.75
C ASN A 201 5.49 8.80 12.03
N ALA A 202 5.37 10.14 12.03
CA ALA A 202 5.57 10.95 13.24
C ALA A 202 4.60 10.54 14.35
N ALA A 203 3.33 10.27 14.04
CA ALA A 203 2.37 9.80 15.00
C ALA A 203 2.78 8.45 15.60
N VAL A 204 3.20 7.47 14.78
CA VAL A 204 3.60 6.15 15.27
C VAL A 204 4.90 6.24 16.10
N ILE A 205 5.88 7.06 15.68
CA ILE A 205 7.13 7.30 16.44
C ILE A 205 6.82 7.92 17.81
N LEU A 206 6.06 9.02 17.82
CA LEU A 206 5.71 9.71 19.08
C LEU A 206 4.87 8.81 19.98
N GLY A 207 3.90 8.09 19.41
CA GLY A 207 3.08 7.14 20.13
C GLY A 207 3.92 6.03 20.76
N THR A 208 4.88 5.48 20.05
CA THR A 208 5.83 4.48 20.55
C THR A 208 6.63 5.03 21.75
N ILE A 209 7.21 6.24 21.60
CA ILE A 209 7.97 6.89 22.67
C ILE A 209 7.10 7.12 23.90
N PHE A 210 5.88 7.63 23.74
CA PHE A 210 4.97 7.88 24.86
C PHE A 210 4.54 6.58 25.55
N LEU A 211 4.22 5.52 24.82
CA LEU A 211 3.89 4.23 25.40
C LEU A 211 5.05 3.65 26.22
N MET A 212 6.27 3.73 25.70
CA MET A 212 7.47 3.30 26.44
C MET A 212 7.72 4.15 27.68
N ALA A 213 7.43 5.45 27.61
CA ALA A 213 7.47 6.34 28.77
C ALA A 213 6.33 6.09 29.78
N GLY A 214 5.33 5.28 29.45
CA GLY A 214 4.16 5.01 30.29
C GLY A 214 3.04 6.04 30.13
N ILE A 215 3.11 6.89 29.11
CA ILE A 215 2.10 7.89 28.78
C ILE A 215 1.15 7.27 27.74
N ASN A 216 -0.08 7.00 28.15
CA ASN A 216 -1.07 6.35 27.31
C ASN A 216 -2.50 6.85 27.58
N ASN A 217 -3.45 6.49 26.74
CA ASN A 217 -4.87 6.83 26.83
C ASN A 217 -5.70 5.73 27.54
N GLY A 218 -5.09 4.99 28.44
CA GLY A 218 -5.72 3.85 29.12
C GLY A 218 -5.46 2.52 28.42
N GLY A 219 -6.11 1.44 28.88
CA GLY A 219 -5.87 0.06 28.46
C GLY A 219 -6.65 -0.42 27.23
N GLY A 220 -7.32 0.47 26.52
CA GLY A 220 -8.11 0.10 25.34
C GLY A 220 -7.23 -0.27 24.15
N GLU A 221 -7.31 -1.52 23.66
CA GLU A 221 -6.49 -2.04 22.58
C GLU A 221 -6.67 -1.22 21.29
N TYR A 222 -5.55 -0.88 20.64
CA TYR A 222 -5.43 0.02 19.48
C TYR A 222 -5.83 1.48 19.75
N ARG A 223 -6.21 1.86 20.97
CA ARG A 223 -6.58 3.21 21.44
C ARG A 223 -5.62 3.74 22.53
N GLU A 224 -4.48 3.07 22.69
CA GLU A 224 -3.51 3.44 23.74
C GLU A 224 -2.79 4.75 23.44
N TYR A 225 -2.69 5.19 22.18
CA TYR A 225 -2.11 6.49 21.85
C TYR A 225 -2.95 7.63 22.45
N ILE A 226 -2.28 8.62 23.01
CA ILE A 226 -2.94 9.85 23.47
C ILE A 226 -3.53 10.63 22.30
N TRP A 227 -4.58 11.40 22.56
CA TRP A 227 -5.34 12.12 21.52
C TRP A 227 -4.47 13.03 20.60
N PRO A 228 -3.39 13.76 21.07
CA PRO A 228 -2.57 14.57 20.17
C PRO A 228 -1.85 13.73 19.10
N VAL A 229 -1.42 12.53 19.46
CA VAL A 229 -0.79 11.58 18.53
C VAL A 229 -1.79 11.10 17.47
N MET A 230 -3.02 10.77 17.91
CA MET A 230 -4.07 10.35 16.99
C MET A 230 -4.56 11.48 16.09
N VAL A 231 -4.49 12.73 16.54
CA VAL A 231 -4.75 13.90 15.67
C VAL A 231 -3.73 13.97 14.52
N LEU A 232 -2.44 13.77 14.79
CA LEU A 232 -1.43 13.74 13.73
C LEU A 232 -1.70 12.62 12.71
N PHE A 233 -2.04 11.43 13.20
CA PHE A 233 -2.43 10.30 12.37
C PHE A 233 -3.67 10.65 11.52
N GLY A 234 -4.70 11.21 12.16
CA GLY A 234 -5.94 11.64 11.51
C GLY A 234 -5.73 12.70 10.43
N ILE A 235 -4.85 13.69 10.65
CA ILE A 235 -4.50 14.68 9.63
C ILE A 235 -3.84 14.00 8.43
N GLY A 236 -2.96 13.02 8.66
CA GLY A 236 -2.37 12.20 7.59
C GLY A 236 -3.43 11.45 6.78
N LEU A 237 -4.45 10.87 7.43
CA LEU A 237 -5.58 10.23 6.75
C LEU A 237 -6.45 11.23 6.01
N ILE A 238 -6.72 12.41 6.55
CA ILE A 238 -7.49 13.47 5.89
C ILE A 238 -6.78 13.92 4.60
N LEU A 239 -5.46 14.14 4.65
CA LEU A 239 -4.68 14.49 3.46
C LEU A 239 -4.75 13.41 2.39
N THR A 240 -4.68 12.14 2.80
CA THR A 240 -4.83 10.99 1.90
C THR A 240 -6.24 10.93 1.31
N LEU A 241 -7.28 11.11 2.12
CA LEU A 241 -8.67 11.13 1.69
C LEU A 241 -8.92 12.22 0.64
N ILE A 242 -8.50 13.45 0.94
CA ILE A 242 -8.61 14.58 0.01
C ILE A 242 -7.88 14.26 -1.31
N ASN A 243 -6.69 13.70 -1.22
CA ASN A 243 -5.90 13.35 -2.39
C ASN A 243 -6.59 12.29 -3.26
N PHE A 244 -7.14 11.25 -2.64
CA PHE A 244 -7.87 10.19 -3.34
C PHE A 244 -9.18 10.69 -3.95
N ILE A 245 -9.99 11.46 -3.20
CA ILE A 245 -11.22 12.07 -3.74
C ILE A 245 -10.92 12.97 -4.94
N GLN A 246 -9.87 13.80 -4.86
CA GLN A 246 -9.44 14.65 -5.96
C GLN A 246 -8.93 13.84 -7.16
N THR A 247 -8.26 12.73 -6.94
CA THR A 247 -7.82 11.81 -7.98
C THR A 247 -9.02 11.17 -8.68
N ILE A 248 -9.96 10.62 -7.91
CA ILE A 248 -11.19 10.00 -8.41
C ILE A 248 -12.05 11.03 -9.17
N GLY A 249 -12.10 12.29 -8.69
CA GLY A 249 -12.80 13.37 -9.38
C GLY A 249 -12.24 13.69 -10.77
N LYS A 250 -10.96 13.41 -11.00
CA LYS A 250 -10.28 13.60 -12.30
C LYS A 250 -10.25 12.31 -13.15
N ARG A 251 -10.95 11.26 -12.73
CA ARG A 251 -10.93 9.97 -13.42
C ARG A 251 -11.31 10.09 -14.88
N GLN A 252 -10.67 9.28 -15.70
CA GLN A 252 -10.99 9.14 -17.12
C GLN A 252 -11.94 7.96 -17.40
N THR A 253 -12.19 7.12 -16.40
CA THR A 253 -13.18 6.05 -16.46
C THR A 253 -14.60 6.60 -16.31
N LYS A 254 -15.57 6.02 -17.03
CA LYS A 254 -16.98 6.45 -16.96
C LYS A 254 -17.56 6.27 -15.56
N GLU A 255 -17.30 5.12 -14.95
CA GLU A 255 -17.80 4.76 -13.63
C GLU A 255 -16.69 4.80 -12.59
N ILE A 256 -17.06 4.96 -11.32
CA ILE A 256 -16.13 4.83 -10.21
C ILE A 256 -15.95 3.33 -9.93
N TYR A 257 -14.72 2.85 -10.06
CA TYR A 257 -14.40 1.45 -9.82
C TYR A 257 -14.62 1.09 -8.34
N ILE A 258 -15.01 -0.17 -8.10
CA ILE A 258 -15.41 -0.63 -6.77
C ILE A 258 -14.33 -0.48 -5.70
N SER A 259 -13.05 -0.68 -6.07
CA SER A 259 -11.89 -0.45 -5.17
C SER A 259 -11.88 0.95 -4.59
N ASN A 260 -12.20 1.98 -5.41
CA ASN A 260 -12.25 3.37 -4.96
C ASN A 260 -13.31 3.59 -3.88
N TRP A 261 -14.49 2.96 -4.01
CA TRP A 261 -15.54 3.03 -3.01
C TRP A 261 -15.08 2.44 -1.68
N TYR A 262 -14.51 1.25 -1.71
CA TYR A 262 -14.02 0.58 -0.50
C TYR A 262 -12.90 1.35 0.18
N ILE A 263 -11.88 1.80 -0.57
CA ILE A 263 -10.73 2.52 -0.02
C ILE A 263 -11.14 3.86 0.60
N VAL A 264 -11.95 4.66 -0.11
CA VAL A 264 -12.43 5.95 0.39
C VAL A 264 -13.32 5.77 1.62
N SER A 265 -14.26 4.80 1.58
CA SER A 265 -15.13 4.49 2.70
C SER A 265 -14.33 4.03 3.94
N ALA A 266 -13.31 3.19 3.74
CA ALA A 266 -12.45 2.73 4.84
C ALA A 266 -11.77 3.90 5.56
N ILE A 267 -11.22 4.87 4.82
CA ILE A 267 -10.60 6.07 5.41
C ILE A 267 -11.64 6.92 6.14
N MET A 268 -12.82 7.13 5.55
CA MET A 268 -13.91 7.88 6.19
C MET A 268 -14.35 7.22 7.49
N PHE A 269 -14.54 5.90 7.49
CA PHE A 269 -14.91 5.17 8.71
C PHE A 269 -13.81 5.20 9.75
N ALA A 270 -12.52 5.05 9.37
CA ALA A 270 -11.40 5.16 10.31
C ALA A 270 -11.38 6.53 11.02
N LEU A 271 -11.62 7.62 10.28
CA LEU A 271 -11.74 8.96 10.87
C LEU A 271 -12.94 9.05 11.80
N THR A 272 -14.10 8.53 11.40
CA THR A 272 -15.33 8.56 12.20
C THR A 272 -15.17 7.79 13.52
N ILE A 273 -14.65 6.56 13.47
CA ILE A 273 -14.45 5.76 14.69
C ILE A 273 -13.42 6.38 15.63
N THR A 274 -12.38 7.04 15.06
CA THR A 274 -11.39 7.76 15.87
C THR A 274 -12.02 8.93 16.60
N VAL A 275 -12.84 9.75 15.92
CA VAL A 275 -13.56 10.84 16.57
C VAL A 275 -14.48 10.32 17.67
N VAL A 276 -15.28 9.29 17.39
CA VAL A 276 -16.18 8.68 18.38
C VAL A 276 -15.41 8.16 19.60
N ALA A 277 -14.25 7.54 19.39
CA ALA A 277 -13.47 6.93 20.45
C ALA A 277 -12.68 7.91 21.32
N TYR A 278 -12.27 9.06 20.75
CA TYR A 278 -11.40 10.02 21.45
C TYR A 278 -12.12 11.26 21.99
N VAL A 279 -13.37 11.52 21.56
CA VAL A 279 -14.17 12.62 22.12
C VAL A 279 -14.82 12.18 23.43
N PRO A 280 -14.51 12.78 24.58
CA PRO A 280 -14.92 12.28 25.89
C PRO A 280 -16.34 12.72 26.30
N ILE A 281 -17.33 12.52 25.43
CA ILE A 281 -18.72 12.91 25.68
C ILE A 281 -19.50 11.80 26.42
N TRP A 282 -19.14 10.53 26.13
CA TRP A 282 -19.86 9.34 26.60
C TRP A 282 -18.95 8.26 27.17
N GLN A 283 -17.72 8.62 27.53
CA GLN A 283 -16.66 7.66 27.90
C GLN A 283 -16.56 7.56 29.43
N ASP A 284 -17.62 7.12 30.09
CA ASP A 284 -17.61 6.77 31.49
C ASP A 284 -18.32 5.44 31.75
N GLY A 285 -17.84 4.66 32.68
CA GLY A 285 -18.44 3.39 33.11
C GLY A 285 -18.73 2.45 31.93
N LEU A 286 -19.98 2.03 31.79
CA LEU A 286 -20.43 1.12 30.71
C LEU A 286 -20.25 1.73 29.31
N GLY A 287 -20.42 3.06 29.21
CA GLY A 287 -20.22 3.79 27.95
C GLY A 287 -18.80 3.62 27.43
N GLU A 288 -17.77 3.70 28.28
CA GLU A 288 -16.37 3.47 27.91
C GLU A 288 -16.15 2.06 27.37
N THR A 289 -16.73 1.04 28.01
CA THR A 289 -16.61 -0.36 27.56
C THR A 289 -17.25 -0.57 26.18
N ILE A 290 -18.44 0.00 25.95
CA ILE A 290 -19.15 -0.09 24.65
C ILE A 290 -18.35 0.62 23.57
N ILE A 291 -17.85 1.82 23.81
CA ILE A 291 -17.07 2.60 22.84
C ILE A 291 -15.76 1.88 22.51
N GLN A 292 -15.07 1.31 23.51
CA GLN A 292 -13.85 0.56 23.30
C GLN A 292 -14.11 -0.70 22.45
N GLY A 293 -15.14 -1.46 22.76
CA GLY A 293 -15.53 -2.64 21.97
C GLY A 293 -15.89 -2.27 20.53
N TYR A 294 -16.65 -1.20 20.35
CA TYR A 294 -16.98 -0.66 19.04
C TYR A 294 -15.73 -0.24 18.26
N TYR A 295 -14.84 0.55 18.88
CA TYR A 295 -13.60 1.03 18.25
C TYR A 295 -12.71 -0.12 17.79
N MET A 296 -12.46 -1.10 18.65
CA MET A 296 -11.64 -2.26 18.34
C MET A 296 -12.25 -3.08 17.19
N HIS A 297 -13.57 -3.36 17.26
CA HIS A 297 -14.25 -4.12 16.22
C HIS A 297 -14.25 -3.40 14.88
N GLN A 298 -14.54 -2.10 14.85
CA GLN A 298 -14.58 -1.31 13.62
C GLN A 298 -13.19 -0.97 13.09
N GLY A 299 -12.18 -0.88 13.93
CA GLY A 299 -10.78 -0.77 13.51
C GLY A 299 -10.36 -1.95 12.63
N VAL A 300 -10.79 -3.15 13.00
CA VAL A 300 -10.56 -4.35 12.17
C VAL A 300 -11.55 -4.41 10.99
N GLY A 301 -12.84 -4.24 11.22
CA GLY A 301 -13.89 -4.40 10.20
C GLY A 301 -13.93 -3.25 9.19
N MET A 302 -13.97 -2.01 9.66
CA MET A 302 -14.15 -0.84 8.78
C MET A 302 -12.84 -0.28 8.25
N TRP A 303 -11.75 -0.34 9.00
CA TRP A 303 -10.46 0.13 8.52
C TRP A 303 -9.73 -0.96 7.74
N PHE A 304 -9.38 -2.09 8.36
CA PHE A 304 -8.57 -3.12 7.70
C PHE A 304 -9.35 -3.92 6.66
N MET A 305 -10.46 -4.52 7.03
CA MET A 305 -11.20 -5.40 6.13
C MET A 305 -11.71 -4.63 4.91
N LEU A 306 -12.34 -3.47 5.12
CA LEU A 306 -12.90 -2.69 4.03
C LEU A 306 -11.82 -2.16 3.08
N PHE A 307 -10.69 -1.67 3.63
CA PHE A 307 -9.56 -1.23 2.80
C PHE A 307 -8.94 -2.40 2.02
N THR A 308 -8.77 -3.55 2.69
CA THR A 308 -8.23 -4.76 2.05
C THR A 308 -9.14 -5.27 0.93
N LEU A 309 -10.46 -5.24 1.09
CA LEU A 309 -11.40 -5.53 0.01
C LEU A 309 -11.19 -4.60 -1.17
N GLY A 310 -10.96 -3.31 -0.93
CA GLY A 310 -10.61 -2.35 -1.98
C GLY A 310 -9.29 -2.65 -2.70
N ILE A 311 -8.36 -3.35 -2.05
CA ILE A 311 -7.10 -3.80 -2.66
C ILE A 311 -7.31 -5.06 -3.51
N VAL A 312 -8.16 -5.98 -3.07
CA VAL A 312 -8.39 -7.27 -3.72
C VAL A 312 -9.25 -7.13 -4.98
N TYR A 313 -10.23 -6.23 -4.99
CA TYR A 313 -11.09 -5.96 -6.14
C TYR A 313 -10.41 -5.08 -7.18
#